data_2e8a54b43d4115a6dbb92ceb82fcf442
#
_entry.id   2e8a54b43d4115a6dbb92ceb82fcf442
#
_cell.length_a   1.000
_cell.length_b   1.000
_cell.length_c   1.000
_cell.angle_alpha   90.00
_cell.angle_beta   90.00
_cell.angle_gamma   90.00
#
_symmetry.space_group_name_H-M   'P 1'
#
loop_
_entity.id
_entity.type
_entity.pdbx_description
1 polymer ?
#
loop_
_entity_poly.entity_id
_entity_poly.type
_entity_poly.pdbx_seq_one_letter_code
_entity_poly.pdbx_strand_id
1 'polypeptide(L)'
;MKLRNLSAAMLPVAALTGCADKLPEKPNIVFLLFDDLGYGDLGCYGQELIETPHIDALAQQGIIFTDMYTNAPLSAPSRCSIMTGQHQGHAQVRANEELHGIQTADLMSESLFRRSWENPDYEGQYPLAAGTETIGTMMQKAGYKTALIGKWGLGGPNTAAEPNKMGFDYFYGFNCQMWAHSYYPDFLWENDKKVFIEGNEYMPVCARLDEGADPYDIRSYDKFNQKHYSCDLMYEKIEKFVDENADNPFMLVWTTTVPHSTVQAPEDEVMYYVNKLGEEKTPITDGGWYYPVLYPKSAYAAM
;
A
#
# COMPACT_ATOMS: atom_id res chain seq x y z
N MET A 1 47.11 62.54 24.33
CA MET A 1 46.58 61.16 24.11
C MET A 1 45.12 61.21 24.51
N LYS A 2 44.21 61.28 23.49
CA LYS A 2 42.74 61.44 23.71
C LYS A 2 42.09 60.07 23.50
N LEU A 3 41.52 59.50 24.53
CA LEU A 3 40.68 58.31 24.47
C LEU A 3 39.34 58.66 23.82
N ARG A 4 39.03 58.00 22.72
CA ARG A 4 37.72 58.04 22.02
C ARG A 4 36.80 57.01 22.65
N ASN A 5 35.73 57.49 23.26
CA ASN A 5 34.61 56.65 23.72
C ASN A 5 33.89 56.01 22.51
N LEU A 6 33.91 54.69 22.42
CA LEU A 6 33.03 53.94 21.52
C LEU A 6 31.72 53.64 22.29
N SER A 7 30.66 54.34 21.91
CA SER A 7 29.31 54.02 22.34
C SER A 7 28.83 52.81 21.54
N ALA A 8 28.68 51.67 22.17
CA ALA A 8 28.04 50.49 21.59
C ALA A 8 26.53 50.74 21.56
N ALA A 9 25.99 50.90 20.36
CA ALA A 9 24.55 50.91 20.15
C ALA A 9 24.02 49.47 20.27
N MET A 10 23.32 49.15 21.35
CA MET A 10 22.52 47.96 21.48
C MET A 10 21.28 48.09 20.59
N LEU A 11 21.23 47.35 19.51
CA LEU A 11 20.01 47.13 18.74
C LEU A 11 19.06 46.20 19.53
N PRO A 12 17.78 46.54 19.70
CA PRO A 12 16.85 45.62 20.34
C PRO A 12 16.61 44.43 19.41
N VAL A 13 16.97 43.23 19.87
CA VAL A 13 16.52 41.98 19.26
C VAL A 13 15.02 41.89 19.53
N ALA A 14 14.23 42.25 18.52
CA ALA A 14 12.80 41.94 18.54
C ALA A 14 12.65 40.42 18.56
N ALA A 15 12.30 39.88 19.74
CA ALA A 15 11.87 38.52 19.85
C ALA A 15 10.58 38.35 19.03
N LEU A 16 10.69 37.76 17.84
CA LEU A 16 9.56 37.23 17.10
C LEU A 16 8.99 36.06 17.92
N THR A 17 8.15 36.37 18.90
CA THR A 17 7.24 35.38 19.47
C THR A 17 6.16 35.13 18.41
N GLY A 18 6.47 34.29 17.41
CA GLY A 18 5.45 33.63 16.63
C GLY A 18 4.58 32.84 17.62
N CYS A 19 3.29 33.05 17.61
CA CYS A 19 2.34 32.12 18.20
C CYS A 19 2.54 30.78 17.48
N ALA A 20 3.46 29.96 17.96
CA ALA A 20 3.44 28.56 17.61
C ALA A 20 2.20 28.00 18.30
N ASP A 21 1.17 27.72 17.51
CA ASP A 21 0.06 26.89 18.00
C ASP A 21 0.70 25.67 18.65
N LYS A 22 0.34 25.41 19.91
CA LYS A 22 0.84 24.21 20.59
C LYS A 22 0.41 23.03 19.75
N LEU A 23 1.40 22.29 19.25
CA LEU A 23 1.11 20.99 18.64
C LEU A 23 0.23 20.17 19.58
N PRO A 24 -0.78 19.46 19.09
CA PRO A 24 -1.58 18.58 19.91
C PRO A 24 -0.66 17.61 20.66
N GLU A 25 -0.98 17.30 21.90
CA GLU A 25 -0.18 16.40 22.74
C GLU A 25 0.00 15.02 22.08
N LYS A 26 -1.01 14.59 21.31
CA LYS A 26 -1.02 13.35 20.52
C LYS A 26 -1.54 13.67 19.11
N PRO A 27 -0.67 13.95 18.13
CA PRO A 27 -1.10 14.18 16.76
C PRO A 27 -1.63 12.90 16.11
N ASN A 28 -2.58 13.02 15.21
CA ASN A 28 -2.95 11.91 14.34
C ASN A 28 -1.79 11.56 13.41
N ILE A 29 -1.64 10.26 13.13
CA ILE A 29 -0.57 9.73 12.29
C ILE A 29 -1.20 8.98 11.13
N VAL A 30 -0.87 9.39 9.91
CA VAL A 30 -1.18 8.64 8.69
C VAL A 30 0.14 8.18 8.07
N PHE A 31 0.32 6.88 7.99
CA PHE A 31 1.48 6.26 7.38
C PHE A 31 1.05 5.62 6.06
N LEU A 32 1.43 6.23 4.93
CA LEU A 32 1.13 5.73 3.59
C LEU A 32 2.35 5.01 3.04
N LEU A 33 2.18 3.73 2.71
CA LEU A 33 3.21 2.88 2.12
C LEU A 33 2.74 2.37 0.76
N PHE A 34 3.42 2.77 -0.28
CA PHE A 34 3.23 2.24 -1.64
C PHE A 34 4.00 0.92 -1.83
N ASP A 35 3.49 0.06 -2.71
CA ASP A 35 4.14 -1.20 -3.07
C ASP A 35 4.79 -1.07 -4.45
N ASP A 36 6.11 -1.12 -4.49
CA ASP A 36 6.95 -0.97 -5.70
C ASP A 36 6.90 0.42 -6.39
N LEU A 37 6.51 1.48 -5.69
CA LEU A 37 6.62 2.85 -6.21
C LEU A 37 8.09 3.28 -6.28
N GLY A 38 8.54 3.64 -7.46
CA GLY A 38 9.91 4.10 -7.69
C GLY A 38 10.14 5.54 -7.21
N TYR A 39 11.39 5.86 -6.85
CA TYR A 39 11.79 7.22 -6.49
C TYR A 39 11.42 8.26 -7.56
N GLY A 40 11.56 7.90 -8.84
CA GLY A 40 11.28 8.78 -9.97
C GLY A 40 9.83 8.83 -10.42
N ASP A 41 8.87 8.25 -9.67
CA ASP A 41 7.47 8.16 -10.11
C ASP A 41 6.59 9.30 -9.57
N LEU A 42 7.15 10.15 -8.68
CA LEU A 42 6.44 11.28 -8.09
C LEU A 42 6.91 12.62 -8.66
N GLY A 43 5.98 13.55 -8.87
CA GLY A 43 6.27 14.90 -9.36
C GLY A 43 7.26 15.66 -8.47
N CYS A 44 7.15 15.54 -7.14
CA CYS A 44 8.07 16.15 -6.18
C CYS A 44 9.52 15.64 -6.28
N TYR A 45 9.75 14.53 -6.96
CA TYR A 45 11.07 13.98 -7.29
C TYR A 45 11.45 14.14 -8.77
N GLY A 46 10.65 14.88 -9.55
CA GLY A 46 10.97 15.25 -10.93
C GLY A 46 10.26 14.42 -12.00
N GLN A 47 9.22 13.65 -11.65
CA GLN A 47 8.36 13.00 -12.64
C GLN A 47 7.53 14.06 -13.40
N GLU A 48 7.50 13.97 -14.74
CA GLU A 48 6.81 14.92 -15.62
C GLU A 48 5.63 14.27 -16.39
N LEU A 49 5.59 12.95 -16.48
CA LEU A 49 4.59 12.23 -17.26
C LEU A 49 3.37 11.80 -16.42
N ILE A 50 3.63 11.39 -15.19
CA ILE A 50 2.63 10.93 -14.23
C ILE A 50 2.24 12.10 -13.31
N GLU A 51 0.97 12.27 -13.06
CA GLU A 51 0.45 13.34 -12.22
C GLU A 51 0.26 12.85 -10.78
N THR A 52 0.94 13.49 -9.83
CA THR A 52 0.83 13.19 -8.39
C THR A 52 0.52 14.46 -7.58
N PRO A 53 -0.51 15.26 -7.96
CA PRO A 53 -0.70 16.61 -7.44
C PRO A 53 -0.94 16.67 -5.94
N HIS A 54 -1.61 15.69 -5.36
CA HIS A 54 -1.89 15.66 -3.91
C HIS A 54 -0.65 15.33 -3.09
N ILE A 55 0.18 14.39 -3.56
CA ILE A 55 1.46 14.05 -2.92
C ILE A 55 2.44 15.21 -3.07
N ASP A 56 2.49 15.85 -4.24
CA ASP A 56 3.34 17.00 -4.51
C ASP A 56 2.96 18.20 -3.63
N ALA A 57 1.67 18.44 -3.43
CA ALA A 57 1.18 19.48 -2.52
C ALA A 57 1.55 19.19 -1.06
N LEU A 58 1.48 17.91 -0.63
CA LEU A 58 1.93 17.50 0.69
C LEU A 58 3.44 17.69 0.85
N ALA A 59 4.22 17.33 -0.16
CA ALA A 59 5.67 17.50 -0.18
C ALA A 59 6.08 18.98 -0.06
N GLN A 60 5.33 19.89 -0.68
CA GLN A 60 5.56 21.35 -0.58
C GLN A 60 5.31 21.90 0.83
N GLN A 61 4.48 21.25 1.63
CA GLN A 61 4.13 21.65 2.99
C GLN A 61 4.93 20.92 4.06
N GLY A 62 5.67 19.89 3.68
CA GLY A 62 6.37 18.97 4.59
C GLY A 62 7.87 18.94 4.37
N ILE A 63 8.45 17.77 4.62
CA ILE A 63 9.87 17.47 4.45
C ILE A 63 10.02 16.42 3.35
N ILE A 64 10.89 16.69 2.39
CA ILE A 64 11.25 15.75 1.34
C ILE A 64 12.59 15.10 1.70
N PHE A 65 12.62 13.78 1.74
CA PHE A 65 13.84 13.00 1.96
C PHE A 65 14.43 12.61 0.60
N THR A 66 15.67 13.01 0.35
CA THR A 66 16.39 12.70 -0.89
C THR A 66 17.11 11.36 -0.85
N ASP A 67 17.36 10.83 0.35
CA ASP A 67 18.12 9.62 0.61
C ASP A 67 17.41 8.76 1.66
N MET A 68 16.28 8.16 1.27
CA MET A 68 15.53 7.23 2.11
C MET A 68 15.32 5.91 1.39
N TYR A 69 15.66 4.81 2.05
CA TYR A 69 15.66 3.48 1.47
C TYR A 69 14.84 2.52 2.32
N THR A 70 14.15 1.58 1.69
CA THR A 70 13.55 0.45 2.37
C THR A 70 14.63 -0.53 2.82
N ASN A 71 14.36 -1.29 3.90
CA ASN A 71 15.32 -2.22 4.47
C ASN A 71 15.54 -3.50 3.64
N ALA A 72 14.63 -3.80 2.72
CA ALA A 72 14.69 -5.00 1.89
C ALA A 72 14.06 -4.74 0.51
N PRO A 73 14.53 -5.45 -0.53
CA PRO A 73 13.98 -5.34 -1.87
C PRO A 73 12.72 -6.18 -2.09
N LEU A 74 12.27 -6.94 -1.07
CA LEU A 74 11.07 -7.78 -1.10
C LEU A 74 10.03 -7.26 -0.13
N SER A 75 8.75 -7.47 -0.47
CA SER A 75 7.61 -6.89 0.22
C SER A 75 7.48 -7.36 1.68
N ALA A 76 7.41 -8.68 1.96
CA ALA A 76 7.23 -9.17 3.33
C ALA A 76 8.40 -8.81 4.26
N PRO A 77 9.68 -8.96 3.86
CA PRO A 77 10.81 -8.49 4.65
C PRO A 77 10.80 -6.99 4.94
N SER A 78 10.46 -6.17 3.93
CA SER A 78 10.35 -4.72 4.10
C SER A 78 9.24 -4.36 5.09
N ARG A 79 8.06 -4.97 4.95
CA ARG A 79 6.93 -4.78 5.89
C ARG A 79 7.28 -5.23 7.29
N CYS A 80 7.98 -6.37 7.45
CA CYS A 80 8.47 -6.84 8.74
C CYS A 80 9.36 -5.80 9.41
N SER A 81 10.31 -5.24 8.68
CA SER A 81 11.21 -4.20 9.19
C SER A 81 10.47 -2.94 9.60
N ILE A 82 9.52 -2.48 8.79
CA ILE A 82 8.71 -1.29 9.07
C ILE A 82 7.85 -1.52 10.32
N MET A 83 7.16 -2.66 10.40
CA MET A 83 6.24 -2.95 11.51
C MET A 83 6.95 -3.17 12.82
N THR A 84 8.17 -3.76 12.81
CA THR A 84 8.90 -4.14 14.03
C THR A 84 10.04 -3.19 14.39
N GLY A 85 10.42 -2.26 13.51
CA GLY A 85 11.60 -1.43 13.66
C GLY A 85 12.93 -2.19 13.57
N GLN A 86 12.93 -3.43 13.12
CA GLN A 86 14.11 -4.30 13.10
C GLN A 86 14.80 -4.26 11.73
N HIS A 87 16.12 -4.11 11.73
CA HIS A 87 16.94 -4.27 10.55
C HIS A 87 16.91 -5.73 10.05
N GLN A 88 17.07 -5.95 8.72
CA GLN A 88 17.00 -7.29 8.09
C GLN A 88 17.91 -8.35 8.73
N GLY A 89 19.02 -7.96 9.31
CA GLY A 89 19.88 -8.87 10.09
C GLY A 89 19.21 -9.49 11.31
N HIS A 90 18.14 -8.89 11.81
CA HIS A 90 17.40 -9.29 13.02
C HIS A 90 15.91 -9.54 12.76
N ALA A 91 15.38 -9.14 11.60
CA ALA A 91 13.99 -9.32 11.24
C ALA A 91 13.60 -10.81 11.17
N GLN A 92 12.39 -11.13 11.63
CA GLN A 92 11.88 -12.50 11.65
C GLN A 92 11.55 -12.99 10.23
N VAL A 93 10.95 -12.12 9.41
CA VAL A 93 10.57 -12.44 8.02
C VAL A 93 11.63 -11.87 7.09
N ARG A 94 12.28 -12.76 6.31
CA ARG A 94 13.41 -12.41 5.43
C ARG A 94 13.18 -12.77 3.97
N ALA A 95 12.06 -13.41 3.66
CA ALA A 95 11.65 -13.78 2.31
C ALA A 95 10.12 -13.66 2.16
N ASN A 96 9.63 -13.69 0.93
CA ASN A 96 8.21 -13.83 0.66
C ASN A 96 7.85 -15.33 0.77
N GLU A 97 7.68 -15.82 1.99
CA GLU A 97 7.31 -17.20 2.28
C GLU A 97 5.81 -17.27 2.62
N GLU A 98 5.14 -18.25 2.06
CA GLU A 98 3.73 -18.49 2.29
C GLU A 98 3.51 -19.54 3.39
N LEU A 99 2.35 -19.49 4.04
CA LEU A 99 1.97 -20.45 5.03
C LEU A 99 1.93 -21.89 4.44
N HIS A 100 2.38 -22.85 5.25
CA HIS A 100 2.37 -24.28 4.92
C HIS A 100 3.17 -24.68 3.67
N GLY A 101 4.08 -23.83 3.22
CA GLY A 101 4.92 -24.12 2.06
C GLY A 101 4.13 -24.29 0.76
N ILE A 102 2.93 -23.73 0.67
CA ILE A 102 2.17 -23.67 -0.57
C ILE A 102 2.99 -22.89 -1.58
N GLN A 103 3.48 -23.61 -2.57
CA GLN A 103 4.23 -23.00 -3.65
C GLN A 103 3.26 -22.21 -4.54
N THR A 104 3.75 -21.12 -5.08
CA THR A 104 2.99 -20.24 -5.99
C THR A 104 2.33 -21.01 -7.14
N ALA A 105 2.98 -22.06 -7.64
CA ALA A 105 2.42 -22.92 -8.69
C ALA A 105 1.13 -23.66 -8.25
N ASP A 106 1.02 -23.98 -6.98
CA ASP A 106 -0.14 -24.69 -6.43
C ASP A 106 -1.34 -23.76 -6.24
N LEU A 107 -1.10 -22.47 -5.97
CA LEU A 107 -2.15 -21.44 -5.84
C LEU A 107 -2.81 -21.09 -7.19
N MET A 108 -2.24 -21.58 -8.29
CA MET A 108 -2.75 -21.34 -9.64
C MET A 108 -3.84 -22.34 -10.05
N SER A 109 -4.05 -23.40 -9.31
CA SER A 109 -5.14 -24.33 -9.60
C SER A 109 -6.43 -23.89 -8.90
N GLU A 110 -7.54 -23.88 -9.65
CA GLU A 110 -8.87 -23.59 -9.11
C GLU A 110 -9.20 -24.48 -7.89
N SER A 111 -8.70 -25.71 -7.88
CA SER A 111 -8.92 -26.65 -6.78
C SER A 111 -8.22 -26.25 -5.48
N LEU A 112 -7.06 -25.59 -5.55
CA LEU A 112 -6.34 -25.10 -4.39
C LEU A 112 -6.88 -23.76 -3.91
N PHE A 113 -7.32 -22.93 -4.82
CA PHE A 113 -8.08 -21.74 -4.47
C PHE A 113 -9.35 -22.08 -3.69
N ARG A 114 -10.11 -23.05 -4.13
CA ARG A 114 -11.28 -23.55 -3.37
C ARG A 114 -10.90 -24.07 -1.99
N ARG A 115 -9.74 -24.69 -1.82
CA ARG A 115 -9.23 -25.12 -0.52
C ARG A 115 -8.86 -23.92 0.38
N SER A 116 -8.21 -22.88 -0.15
CA SER A 116 -7.90 -21.68 0.62
C SER A 116 -9.17 -20.92 1.04
N TRP A 117 -10.19 -20.98 0.22
CA TRP A 117 -11.52 -20.46 0.52
C TRP A 117 -12.22 -21.22 1.66
N GLU A 118 -12.14 -22.55 1.64
CA GLU A 118 -12.75 -23.41 2.65
C GLU A 118 -11.90 -23.53 3.91
N ASN A 119 -10.58 -23.37 3.78
CA ASN A 119 -9.63 -23.48 4.89
C ASN A 119 -8.69 -22.26 4.91
N PRO A 120 -8.94 -21.31 5.84
CA PRO A 120 -8.11 -20.10 5.98
C PRO A 120 -6.65 -20.41 6.31
N ASP A 121 -6.29 -21.59 6.79
CA ASP A 121 -4.90 -21.97 7.06
C ASP A 121 -4.03 -22.05 5.81
N TYR A 122 -4.62 -22.05 4.63
CA TYR A 122 -3.90 -22.00 3.35
C TYR A 122 -3.64 -20.57 2.85
N GLU A 123 -4.08 -19.54 3.59
CA GLU A 123 -3.93 -18.16 3.18
C GLU A 123 -3.00 -17.40 4.13
N GLY A 124 -2.11 -16.61 3.57
CA GLY A 124 -1.22 -15.70 4.29
C GLY A 124 0.26 -15.99 4.06
N GLN A 125 1.09 -15.10 4.55
CA GLN A 125 2.54 -15.23 4.57
C GLN A 125 3.02 -15.82 5.89
N TYR A 126 4.32 -16.18 5.94
CA TYR A 126 4.97 -16.63 7.17
C TYR A 126 4.71 -15.65 8.30
N PRO A 127 4.12 -16.09 9.42
CA PRO A 127 3.65 -15.21 10.46
C PRO A 127 4.78 -14.70 11.36
N LEU A 128 4.63 -13.46 11.84
CA LEU A 128 5.39 -12.99 12.98
C LEU A 128 5.10 -13.87 14.22
N ALA A 129 6.09 -14.02 15.08
CA ALA A 129 5.93 -14.77 16.32
C ALA A 129 4.91 -14.09 17.25
N ALA A 130 4.22 -14.91 18.06
CA ALA A 130 3.33 -14.39 19.09
C ALA A 130 4.05 -13.44 20.03
N GLY A 131 3.41 -12.30 20.34
CA GLY A 131 3.97 -11.30 21.23
C GLY A 131 5.06 -10.40 20.62
N THR A 132 5.29 -10.51 19.30
CA THR A 132 6.16 -9.54 18.61
C THR A 132 5.62 -8.13 18.79
N GLU A 133 6.46 -7.22 19.24
CA GLU A 133 6.10 -5.80 19.34
C GLU A 133 6.13 -5.17 17.94
N THR A 134 5.06 -4.46 17.60
CA THR A 134 4.89 -3.77 16.34
C THR A 134 4.58 -2.29 16.57
N ILE A 135 4.65 -1.48 15.51
CA ILE A 135 4.17 -0.10 15.61
C ILE A 135 2.71 -0.04 16.05
N GLY A 136 1.87 -1.01 15.63
CA GLY A 136 0.47 -1.11 16.05
C GLY A 136 0.34 -1.32 17.56
N THR A 137 1.02 -2.33 18.13
CA THR A 137 0.99 -2.61 19.58
C THR A 137 1.57 -1.45 20.39
N MET A 138 2.60 -0.80 19.89
CA MET A 138 3.20 0.37 20.53
C MET A 138 2.21 1.55 20.59
N MET A 139 1.53 1.82 19.48
CA MET A 139 0.58 2.92 19.38
C MET A 139 -0.70 2.67 20.19
N GLN A 140 -1.20 1.43 20.23
CA GLN A 140 -2.29 1.06 21.14
C GLN A 140 -1.90 1.29 22.61
N LYS A 141 -0.70 0.88 23.03
CA LYS A 141 -0.18 1.16 24.39
C LYS A 141 -0.09 2.65 24.67
N ALA A 142 0.18 3.47 23.66
CA ALA A 142 0.18 4.93 23.76
C ALA A 142 -1.23 5.55 23.75
N GLY A 143 -2.29 4.74 23.60
CA GLY A 143 -3.68 5.17 23.63
C GLY A 143 -4.20 5.73 22.31
N TYR A 144 -3.62 5.31 21.19
CA TYR A 144 -4.13 5.61 19.85
C TYR A 144 -5.17 4.58 19.42
N LYS A 145 -6.14 5.01 18.63
CA LYS A 145 -6.93 4.14 17.78
C LYS A 145 -6.09 3.76 16.55
N THR A 146 -6.06 2.48 16.20
CA THR A 146 -5.13 1.99 15.18
C THR A 146 -5.86 1.27 14.07
N ALA A 147 -5.52 1.58 12.82
CA ALA A 147 -6.01 0.85 11.66
C ALA A 147 -4.86 0.48 10.72
N LEU A 148 -4.98 -0.70 10.10
CA LEU A 148 -4.21 -1.08 8.93
C LEU A 148 -5.15 -1.35 7.78
N ILE A 149 -5.01 -0.62 6.69
CA ILE A 149 -5.81 -0.80 5.49
C ILE A 149 -4.88 -1.07 4.31
N GLY A 150 -5.11 -2.18 3.60
CA GLY A 150 -4.28 -2.61 2.47
C GLY A 150 -3.63 -3.97 2.64
N LYS A 151 -2.39 -4.12 2.19
CA LYS A 151 -1.65 -5.37 2.16
C LYS A 151 -0.89 -5.60 3.48
N TRP A 152 -1.19 -6.69 4.19
CA TRP A 152 -0.52 -7.08 5.42
C TRP A 152 0.78 -7.85 5.16
N GLY A 153 0.69 -9.09 4.72
CA GLY A 153 1.83 -9.91 4.31
C GLY A 153 2.76 -10.41 5.41
N LEU A 154 2.34 -10.42 6.67
CA LEU A 154 3.14 -10.85 7.83
C LEU A 154 2.43 -11.89 8.70
N GLY A 155 1.49 -12.59 8.14
CA GLY A 155 0.69 -13.62 8.77
C GLY A 155 -0.65 -13.75 8.07
N GLY A 156 -1.47 -14.64 8.53
CA GLY A 156 -2.77 -14.90 7.96
C GLY A 156 -3.78 -15.37 9.00
N PRO A 157 -4.96 -15.76 8.57
CA PRO A 157 -6.02 -16.24 9.44
C PRO A 157 -5.56 -17.37 10.36
N ASN A 158 -6.06 -17.38 11.58
CA ASN A 158 -5.74 -18.34 12.63
C ASN A 158 -4.27 -18.37 13.09
N THR A 159 -3.45 -17.42 12.68
CA THR A 159 -2.09 -17.25 13.20
C THR A 159 -2.03 -16.27 14.37
N ALA A 160 -0.88 -16.25 15.05
CA ALA A 160 -0.61 -15.22 16.07
C ALA A 160 -0.40 -13.81 15.47
N ALA A 161 -0.23 -13.73 14.15
CA ALA A 161 0.13 -12.53 13.42
C ALA A 161 -1.00 -12.00 12.51
N GLU A 162 -2.25 -12.29 12.84
CA GLU A 162 -3.36 -11.51 12.27
C GLU A 162 -3.20 -10.03 12.60
N PRO A 163 -3.52 -9.10 11.71
CA PRO A 163 -3.36 -7.67 11.96
C PRO A 163 -3.94 -7.20 13.30
N ASN A 164 -5.14 -7.69 13.67
CA ASN A 164 -5.77 -7.34 14.94
C ASN A 164 -4.99 -7.84 16.16
N LYS A 165 -4.27 -8.96 16.06
CA LYS A 165 -3.39 -9.47 17.11
C LYS A 165 -2.04 -8.75 17.17
N MET A 166 -1.71 -8.03 16.09
CA MET A 166 -0.48 -7.25 15.95
C MET A 166 -0.69 -5.75 16.24
N GLY A 167 -1.79 -5.41 16.93
CA GLY A 167 -2.02 -4.07 17.47
C GLY A 167 -2.80 -3.14 16.54
N PHE A 168 -3.59 -3.65 15.63
CA PHE A 168 -4.52 -2.85 14.86
C PHE A 168 -5.96 -3.13 15.30
N ASP A 169 -6.66 -2.10 15.78
CA ASP A 169 -8.07 -2.19 16.19
C ASP A 169 -8.98 -2.51 15.00
N TYR A 170 -8.58 -2.04 13.82
CA TYR A 170 -9.29 -2.27 12.56
C TYR A 170 -8.32 -2.70 11.47
N PHE A 171 -8.74 -3.69 10.68
CA PHE A 171 -8.05 -4.17 9.49
C PHE A 171 -9.03 -4.30 8.32
N TYR A 172 -8.62 -3.83 7.13
CA TYR A 172 -9.32 -4.11 5.87
C TYR A 172 -8.32 -4.26 4.73
N GLY A 173 -8.36 -5.39 4.01
CA GLY A 173 -7.45 -5.61 2.88
C GLY A 173 -7.03 -7.06 2.66
N PHE A 174 -5.80 -7.25 2.24
CA PHE A 174 -5.21 -8.55 1.91
C PHE A 174 -4.34 -9.08 3.03
N ASN A 175 -4.64 -10.26 3.55
CA ASN A 175 -3.73 -10.98 4.45
C ASN A 175 -2.53 -11.55 3.67
N CYS A 176 -2.80 -12.17 2.53
CA CYS A 176 -1.80 -12.80 1.66
C CYS A 176 -1.37 -11.85 0.53
N GLN A 177 -0.07 -11.74 0.30
CA GLN A 177 0.47 -10.91 -0.78
C GLN A 177 0.09 -11.42 -2.17
N MET A 178 -0.11 -12.74 -2.31
CA MET A 178 -0.49 -13.35 -3.58
C MET A 178 -1.82 -12.81 -4.11
N TRP A 179 -2.81 -12.66 -3.22
CA TRP A 179 -4.13 -12.13 -3.60
C TRP A 179 -4.10 -10.65 -3.95
N ALA A 180 -3.09 -9.92 -3.46
CA ALA A 180 -2.87 -8.51 -3.80
C ALA A 180 -2.35 -8.29 -5.23
N HIS A 181 -2.17 -9.35 -6.03
CA HIS A 181 -1.87 -9.26 -7.46
C HIS A 181 -3.12 -9.11 -8.34
N SER A 182 -4.32 -9.09 -7.76
CA SER A 182 -5.54 -8.68 -8.44
C SER A 182 -6.08 -7.41 -7.80
N TYR A 183 -6.27 -6.37 -8.60
CA TYR A 183 -6.90 -5.13 -8.14
C TYR A 183 -8.43 -5.19 -8.19
N TYR A 184 -8.99 -6.26 -8.75
CA TYR A 184 -10.41 -6.57 -8.75
C TYR A 184 -10.64 -7.94 -8.08
N PRO A 185 -10.31 -8.06 -6.76
CA PRO A 185 -10.47 -9.32 -6.04
C PRO A 185 -11.94 -9.64 -5.84
N ASP A 186 -12.26 -10.92 -5.72
CA ASP A 186 -13.58 -11.40 -5.35
C ASP A 186 -13.89 -11.31 -3.85
N PHE A 187 -12.85 -11.14 -3.01
CA PHE A 187 -12.97 -10.87 -1.59
C PHE A 187 -11.81 -10.05 -1.03
N LEU A 188 -12.07 -9.39 0.10
CA LEU A 188 -11.07 -8.80 1.00
C LEU A 188 -11.35 -9.28 2.43
N TRP A 189 -10.41 -9.06 3.32
CA TRP A 189 -10.61 -9.31 4.74
C TRP A 189 -11.04 -8.03 5.46
N GLU A 190 -12.04 -8.15 6.34
CA GLU A 190 -12.38 -7.13 7.32
C GLU A 190 -12.21 -7.74 8.71
N ASN A 191 -11.15 -7.34 9.40
CA ASN A 191 -10.66 -7.98 10.61
C ASN A 191 -10.40 -9.49 10.39
N ASP A 192 -11.14 -10.35 11.05
CA ASP A 192 -11.04 -11.82 10.99
C ASP A 192 -12.00 -12.46 9.99
N LYS A 193 -12.69 -11.68 9.16
CA LYS A 193 -13.74 -12.18 8.25
C LYS A 193 -13.45 -11.88 6.79
N LYS A 194 -13.68 -12.87 5.94
CA LYS A 194 -13.76 -12.66 4.50
C LYS A 194 -15.02 -11.89 4.14
N VAL A 195 -14.85 -10.81 3.39
CA VAL A 195 -15.94 -10.00 2.83
C VAL A 195 -15.89 -10.18 1.32
N PHE A 196 -16.90 -10.87 0.78
CA PHE A 196 -17.05 -11.07 -0.65
C PHE A 196 -17.56 -9.81 -1.33
N ILE A 197 -16.99 -9.52 -2.50
CA ILE A 197 -17.28 -8.32 -3.28
C ILE A 197 -18.27 -8.66 -4.36
N GLU A 198 -19.53 -8.25 -4.18
CA GLU A 198 -20.59 -8.54 -5.14
C GLU A 198 -20.31 -7.91 -6.51
N GLY A 199 -20.23 -8.74 -7.53
CA GLY A 199 -19.97 -8.32 -8.91
C GLY A 199 -18.51 -8.41 -9.32
N ASN A 200 -17.63 -8.84 -8.40
CA ASN A 200 -16.30 -9.33 -8.75
C ASN A 200 -16.30 -10.86 -8.67
N GLU A 201 -15.61 -11.48 -9.60
CA GLU A 201 -15.43 -12.93 -9.67
C GLU A 201 -13.96 -13.27 -9.47
N TYR A 202 -13.73 -14.47 -8.96
CA TYR A 202 -12.37 -14.98 -8.83
C TYR A 202 -11.64 -15.02 -10.18
N MET A 203 -10.43 -14.47 -10.20
CA MET A 203 -9.52 -14.55 -11.32
C MET A 203 -8.18 -15.13 -10.87
N PRO A 204 -7.73 -16.27 -11.45
CA PRO A 204 -6.40 -16.80 -11.14
C PRO A 204 -5.30 -15.79 -11.42
N VAL A 205 -4.34 -15.63 -10.53
CA VAL A 205 -3.25 -14.63 -10.64
C VAL A 205 -2.41 -14.71 -11.92
N CYS A 206 -2.49 -15.82 -12.64
CA CYS A 206 -1.80 -16.02 -13.94
C CYS A 206 -2.78 -16.16 -15.11
N ALA A 207 -4.02 -15.74 -14.94
CA ALA A 207 -4.99 -15.80 -16.03
C ALA A 207 -4.46 -15.11 -17.31
N ARG A 208 -4.82 -15.65 -18.45
CA ARG A 208 -4.40 -15.17 -19.77
C ARG A 208 -5.63 -14.73 -20.57
N LEU A 209 -5.39 -14.09 -21.71
CA LEU A 209 -6.46 -13.86 -22.68
C LEU A 209 -7.10 -15.19 -23.08
N ASP A 210 -8.37 -15.14 -23.46
CA ASP A 210 -9.08 -16.33 -23.94
C ASP A 210 -8.45 -16.84 -25.24
N GLU A 211 -8.57 -18.14 -25.49
CA GLU A 211 -8.04 -18.74 -26.69
C GLU A 211 -8.65 -18.09 -27.96
N GLY A 212 -7.78 -17.61 -28.84
CA GLY A 212 -8.19 -16.92 -30.05
C GLY A 212 -8.59 -15.45 -29.89
N ALA A 213 -8.50 -14.89 -28.67
CA ALA A 213 -8.74 -13.46 -28.47
C ALA A 213 -7.67 -12.61 -29.16
N ASP A 214 -8.10 -11.51 -29.79
CA ASP A 214 -7.17 -10.55 -30.41
C ASP A 214 -6.48 -9.71 -29.31
N PRO A 215 -5.15 -9.79 -29.14
CA PRO A 215 -4.44 -9.03 -28.15
C PRO A 215 -4.42 -7.52 -28.41
N TYR A 216 -4.82 -7.07 -29.59
CA TYR A 216 -4.96 -5.65 -29.94
C TYR A 216 -6.40 -5.12 -29.78
N ASP A 217 -7.36 -5.97 -29.44
CA ASP A 217 -8.73 -5.54 -29.09
C ASP A 217 -8.83 -5.33 -27.57
N ILE A 218 -9.15 -4.10 -27.14
CA ILE A 218 -9.29 -3.76 -25.70
C ILE A 218 -10.33 -4.66 -25.01
N ARG A 219 -11.38 -5.08 -25.71
CA ARG A 219 -12.41 -5.95 -25.15
C ARG A 219 -11.90 -7.34 -24.75
N SER A 220 -10.75 -7.77 -25.29
CA SER A 220 -10.09 -9.00 -24.87
C SER A 220 -9.62 -8.97 -23.43
N TYR A 221 -9.57 -7.77 -22.82
CA TYR A 221 -9.11 -7.54 -21.45
C TYR A 221 -10.25 -7.27 -20.45
N ASP A 222 -11.50 -7.20 -20.89
CA ASP A 222 -12.67 -6.85 -20.05
C ASP A 222 -12.78 -7.71 -18.79
N LYS A 223 -12.49 -9.01 -18.90
CA LYS A 223 -12.55 -9.92 -17.74
C LYS A 223 -11.60 -9.59 -16.60
N PHE A 224 -10.55 -8.82 -16.88
CA PHE A 224 -9.58 -8.39 -15.86
C PHE A 224 -9.98 -7.09 -15.17
N ASN A 225 -10.89 -6.31 -15.75
CA ASN A 225 -11.41 -5.06 -15.23
C ASN A 225 -12.86 -5.29 -14.78
N GLN A 226 -13.03 -5.68 -13.52
CA GLN A 226 -14.34 -6.03 -13.00
C GLN A 226 -15.04 -4.81 -12.37
N LYS A 227 -16.04 -5.04 -11.53
CA LYS A 227 -16.93 -3.97 -11.07
C LYS A 227 -16.31 -3.07 -10.00
N HIS A 228 -15.60 -3.65 -9.03
CA HIS A 228 -15.10 -2.93 -7.87
C HIS A 228 -13.58 -3.00 -7.78
N TYR A 229 -12.95 -1.85 -7.92
CA TYR A 229 -11.52 -1.67 -7.76
C TYR A 229 -11.14 -1.68 -6.29
N SER A 230 -10.16 -2.48 -5.89
CA SER A 230 -9.83 -2.68 -4.47
C SER A 230 -9.32 -1.42 -3.78
N CYS A 231 -8.64 -0.53 -4.52
CA CYS A 231 -8.15 0.72 -3.94
C CYS A 231 -9.29 1.66 -3.57
N ASP A 232 -10.38 1.70 -4.36
CA ASP A 232 -11.58 2.50 -4.04
C ASP A 232 -12.25 1.97 -2.78
N LEU A 233 -12.41 0.64 -2.68
CA LEU A 233 -12.98 0.01 -1.49
C LEU A 233 -12.14 0.27 -0.23
N MET A 234 -10.81 0.28 -0.36
CA MET A 234 -9.91 0.63 0.73
C MET A 234 -10.04 2.10 1.10
N TYR A 235 -10.15 2.98 0.12
CA TYR A 235 -10.31 4.42 0.34
C TYR A 235 -11.60 4.74 1.10
N GLU A 236 -12.73 4.11 0.74
CA GLU A 236 -13.99 4.24 1.49
C GLU A 236 -13.84 3.85 2.97
N LYS A 237 -13.06 2.79 3.25
CA LYS A 237 -12.79 2.36 4.63
C LYS A 237 -11.86 3.31 5.38
N ILE A 238 -10.92 3.96 4.67
CA ILE A 238 -10.05 5.00 5.21
C ILE A 238 -10.88 6.21 5.64
N GLU A 239 -11.72 6.74 4.76
CA GLU A 239 -12.60 7.88 5.06
C GLU A 239 -13.46 7.58 6.29
N LYS A 240 -14.13 6.42 6.28
CA LYS A 240 -14.94 5.98 7.40
C LYS A 240 -14.17 5.90 8.72
N PHE A 241 -12.96 5.30 8.71
CA PHE A 241 -12.13 5.19 9.91
C PHE A 241 -11.72 6.56 10.44
N VAL A 242 -11.33 7.49 9.57
CA VAL A 242 -10.95 8.86 9.95
C VAL A 242 -12.13 9.60 10.55
N ASP A 243 -13.31 9.54 9.93
CA ASP A 243 -14.52 10.20 10.42
C ASP A 243 -14.96 9.65 11.78
N GLU A 244 -14.96 8.34 11.97
CA GLU A 244 -15.36 7.69 13.22
C GLU A 244 -14.38 7.95 14.38
N ASN A 245 -13.13 8.35 14.07
CA ASN A 245 -12.08 8.57 15.07
C ASN A 245 -11.59 10.02 15.12
N ALA A 246 -12.29 10.97 14.51
CA ALA A 246 -11.86 12.36 14.43
C ALA A 246 -11.58 13.03 15.81
N ASP A 247 -12.30 12.59 16.85
CA ASP A 247 -12.17 13.10 18.22
C ASP A 247 -11.13 12.36 19.08
N ASN A 248 -10.46 11.37 18.51
CA ASN A 248 -9.44 10.56 19.21
C ASN A 248 -8.10 10.64 18.50
N PRO A 249 -6.99 10.53 19.21
CA PRO A 249 -5.72 10.32 18.54
C PRO A 249 -5.74 8.97 17.82
N PHE A 250 -5.44 8.96 16.51
CA PHE A 250 -5.40 7.74 15.73
C PHE A 250 -4.10 7.59 14.94
N MET A 251 -3.76 6.34 14.66
CA MET A 251 -2.77 5.96 13.67
C MET A 251 -3.43 5.10 12.59
N LEU A 252 -3.41 5.61 11.38
CA LEU A 252 -3.80 4.88 10.18
C LEU A 252 -2.55 4.46 9.40
N VAL A 253 -2.40 3.18 9.16
CA VAL A 253 -1.37 2.61 8.30
C VAL A 253 -2.05 2.15 7.01
N TRP A 254 -1.86 2.90 5.94
CA TRP A 254 -2.36 2.55 4.62
C TRP A 254 -1.24 1.91 3.81
N THR A 255 -1.27 0.61 3.71
CA THR A 255 -0.33 -0.18 2.92
C THR A 255 -0.95 -0.51 1.56
N THR A 256 -1.04 0.53 0.71
CA THR A 256 -1.64 0.35 -0.62
C THR A 256 -0.88 -0.66 -1.46
N THR A 257 -1.57 -1.27 -2.42
CA THR A 257 -0.99 -2.24 -3.36
C THR A 257 -0.43 -1.59 -4.61
N VAL A 258 -0.80 -0.33 -4.90
CA VAL A 258 -0.32 0.40 -6.08
C VAL A 258 1.12 0.87 -5.89
N PRO A 259 1.91 0.95 -6.97
CA PRO A 259 1.66 0.48 -8.34
C PRO A 259 2.27 -0.90 -8.64
N HIS A 260 2.28 -1.82 -7.66
CA HIS A 260 2.81 -3.18 -7.87
C HIS A 260 2.09 -3.88 -9.05
N SER A 261 2.81 -4.65 -9.84
CA SER A 261 2.21 -5.51 -10.86
C SER A 261 1.25 -6.55 -10.24
N THR A 262 0.15 -6.85 -10.85
CA THR A 262 -0.38 -6.53 -12.17
C THR A 262 -0.70 -5.04 -12.28
N VAL A 263 -0.38 -4.42 -13.42
CA VAL A 263 -0.77 -3.03 -13.66
C VAL A 263 -2.24 -2.99 -14.13
N GLN A 264 -3.14 -2.71 -13.19
CA GLN A 264 -4.57 -2.58 -13.40
C GLN A 264 -5.08 -1.29 -12.75
N ALA A 265 -5.82 -0.51 -13.51
CA ALA A 265 -6.53 0.66 -13.05
C ALA A 265 -7.90 0.73 -13.75
N PRO A 266 -8.85 1.55 -13.28
CA PRO A 266 -10.09 1.81 -13.99
C PRO A 266 -9.84 2.24 -15.44
N GLU A 267 -10.67 1.74 -16.37
CA GLU A 267 -10.44 1.91 -17.82
C GLU A 267 -10.38 3.39 -18.23
N ASP A 268 -11.23 4.22 -17.66
CA ASP A 268 -11.28 5.64 -17.92
C ASP A 268 -9.99 6.35 -17.53
N GLU A 269 -9.38 5.99 -16.42
CA GLU A 269 -8.09 6.49 -15.97
C GLU A 269 -6.95 6.03 -16.90
N VAL A 270 -6.98 4.76 -17.30
CA VAL A 270 -6.02 4.25 -18.28
C VAL A 270 -6.13 5.00 -19.59
N MET A 271 -7.36 5.21 -20.10
CA MET A 271 -7.60 5.92 -21.35
C MET A 271 -7.26 7.40 -21.30
N TYR A 272 -7.37 8.03 -20.10
CA TYR A 272 -6.84 9.38 -19.89
C TYR A 272 -5.34 9.44 -20.20
N TYR A 273 -4.55 8.51 -19.63
CA TYR A 273 -3.10 8.45 -19.86
C TYR A 273 -2.74 7.96 -21.27
N VAL A 274 -3.50 7.07 -21.89
CA VAL A 274 -3.31 6.70 -23.31
C VAL A 274 -3.35 7.94 -24.20
N ASN A 275 -4.35 8.79 -24.01
CA ASN A 275 -4.48 10.05 -24.76
C ASN A 275 -3.37 11.05 -24.42
N LYS A 276 -3.05 11.20 -23.16
CA LYS A 276 -2.02 12.15 -22.67
C LYS A 276 -0.62 11.79 -23.15
N LEU A 277 -0.27 10.49 -23.09
CA LEU A 277 1.06 10.00 -23.46
C LEU A 277 1.18 9.68 -24.94
N GLY A 278 0.05 9.57 -25.66
CA GLY A 278 0.02 9.10 -27.04
C GLY A 278 0.50 7.64 -27.17
N GLU A 279 0.19 6.80 -26.17
CA GLU A 279 0.65 5.41 -26.16
C GLU A 279 -0.06 4.59 -27.23
N GLU A 280 0.73 3.94 -28.10
CA GLU A 280 0.22 2.94 -29.03
C GLU A 280 -0.02 1.59 -28.35
N LYS A 281 -0.92 0.79 -28.91
CA LYS A 281 -1.19 -0.56 -28.41
C LYS A 281 0.08 -1.40 -28.37
N THR A 282 0.49 -1.80 -27.19
CA THR A 282 1.70 -2.60 -26.93
C THR A 282 1.36 -3.77 -26.00
N PRO A 283 0.62 -4.78 -26.50
CA PRO A 283 0.11 -5.83 -25.65
C PRO A 283 1.23 -6.66 -25.02
N ILE A 284 1.18 -6.80 -23.71
CA ILE A 284 1.94 -7.79 -22.96
C ILE A 284 0.99 -8.91 -22.60
N THR A 285 1.10 -10.06 -23.27
CA THR A 285 0.18 -11.19 -23.14
C THR A 285 0.72 -12.33 -22.31
N ASP A 286 2.03 -12.38 -22.10
CA ASP A 286 2.74 -13.33 -21.24
C ASP A 286 3.58 -12.58 -20.21
N GLY A 287 2.93 -12.14 -19.16
CA GLY A 287 3.55 -11.44 -18.02
C GLY A 287 4.02 -12.37 -16.89
N GLY A 288 4.16 -13.68 -17.13
CA GLY A 288 4.52 -14.65 -16.08
C GLY A 288 3.40 -14.77 -15.04
N TRP A 289 3.58 -14.15 -13.88
CA TRP A 289 2.63 -14.14 -12.75
C TRP A 289 1.56 -13.04 -12.84
N TYR A 290 1.60 -12.19 -13.87
CA TYR A 290 0.76 -11.00 -13.97
C TYR A 290 -0.23 -11.11 -15.12
N TYR A 291 -1.35 -10.40 -15.01
CA TYR A 291 -2.36 -10.37 -16.06
C TYR A 291 -1.82 -9.70 -17.33
N PRO A 292 -2.38 -10.06 -18.48
CA PRO A 292 -2.13 -9.33 -19.72
C PRO A 292 -2.54 -7.87 -19.61
N VAL A 293 -1.82 -7.00 -20.31
CA VAL A 293 -2.13 -5.57 -20.38
C VAL A 293 -1.90 -5.04 -21.79
N LEU A 294 -2.80 -4.16 -22.25
CA LEU A 294 -2.74 -3.59 -23.60
C LEU A 294 -1.89 -2.31 -23.67
N TYR A 295 -2.02 -1.47 -22.64
CA TYR A 295 -1.33 -0.18 -22.52
C TYR A 295 -0.53 -0.12 -21.21
N PRO A 296 0.65 -0.77 -21.17
CA PRO A 296 1.36 -0.96 -19.90
C PRO A 296 1.83 0.34 -19.23
N LYS A 297 2.25 1.34 -20.02
CA LYS A 297 2.70 2.63 -19.48
C LYS A 297 1.54 3.45 -18.94
N SER A 298 0.44 3.50 -19.69
CA SER A 298 -0.76 4.23 -19.30
C SER A 298 -1.45 3.58 -18.11
N ALA A 299 -1.50 2.23 -18.07
CA ALA A 299 -2.03 1.51 -16.94
C ALA A 299 -1.21 1.75 -15.66
N TYR A 300 0.13 1.76 -15.76
CA TYR A 300 1.00 2.13 -14.63
C TYR A 300 0.80 3.57 -14.17
N ALA A 301 0.66 4.50 -15.10
CA ALA A 301 0.47 5.91 -14.78
C ALA A 301 -0.91 6.19 -14.17
N ALA A 302 -1.91 5.36 -14.47
CA ALA A 302 -3.27 5.47 -13.96
C ALA A 302 -3.44 4.89 -12.54
N MET A 303 -2.53 4.04 -12.10
CA MET A 303 -2.50 3.49 -10.74
C MET A 303 -2.02 4.52 -9.73
#